data_d953735bf49fd3c5ec1e14a2b6c8c4ed
#
_entry.id   d953735bf49fd3c5ec1e14a2b6c8c4ed
#
_cell.length_a   1.000
_cell.length_b   1.000
_cell.length_c   1.000
_cell.angle_alpha   90.00
_cell.angle_beta   90.00
_cell.angle_gamma   90.00
#
_symmetry.space_group_name_H-M   'P 1'
#
loop_
_entity.id
_entity.type
_entity.pdbx_description
1 polymer ?
#
loop_
_entity_poly.entity_id
_entity_poly.type
_entity_poly.pdbx_seq_one_letter_code
_entity_poly.pdbx_strand_id
1 'polypeptide(L)'
;MAAEGGTSVNHSEVIFTSDHVKGPYRPVSNNPILTQRDLPEYRANPITCTGHADLIETPDGQWFAIFLACRPYEGDLYHTGRETFLLPVTWEKGTPVIMEKGKAIPTVVRPENWKADVAGITPQTFTGNFRWRDDFNTDEKLALEWLFIRTPRENWWSIHEGKLHLTPAAFDIYTVGAPAFIGHRQQHTNFTVTTEMSFTPLDEQTFAGLVCYQNEKFNLIFGKTIRKGKQVITVVRTDNGKQTTEGTFTLEDKRTDLPLDLLKSWN
;
A
#
# COMPACT_ATOMS: atom_id res chain seq x y z
N MET A 1 -26.35 3.18 7.25
CA MET A 1 -25.41 2.07 7.00
C MET A 1 -24.43 2.00 8.17
N ALA A 2 -23.91 0.84 8.46
CA ALA A 2 -22.91 0.64 9.50
C ALA A 2 -22.01 -0.56 9.16
N ALA A 3 -20.72 -0.38 9.39
CA ALA A 3 -19.76 -1.46 9.25
C ALA A 3 -19.73 -2.32 10.54
N GLU A 4 -19.62 -3.64 10.39
CA GLU A 4 -19.45 -4.58 11.50
C GLU A 4 -18.26 -5.52 11.25
N GLY A 5 -17.79 -6.24 12.27
CA GLY A 5 -16.70 -7.23 12.16
C GLY A 5 -15.30 -6.63 12.11
N GLY A 6 -15.16 -5.31 12.13
CA GLY A 6 -13.88 -4.60 12.20
C GLY A 6 -12.96 -4.89 11.02
N THR A 7 -11.70 -5.26 11.30
CA THR A 7 -10.66 -5.48 10.27
C THR A 7 -10.48 -6.96 9.92
N SER A 8 -11.34 -7.83 10.39
CA SER A 8 -11.25 -9.28 10.16
C SER A 8 -11.98 -9.71 8.88
N VAL A 9 -11.82 -10.98 8.52
CA VAL A 9 -12.57 -11.60 7.42
C VAL A 9 -14.09 -11.52 7.61
N ASN A 10 -14.54 -11.31 8.85
CA ASN A 10 -15.96 -11.11 9.19
C ASN A 10 -16.48 -9.70 8.89
N HIS A 11 -15.64 -8.80 8.43
CA HIS A 11 -16.04 -7.44 8.09
C HIS A 11 -17.17 -7.44 7.07
N SER A 12 -18.14 -6.57 7.29
CA SER A 12 -19.33 -6.47 6.43
C SER A 12 -19.97 -5.10 6.56
N GLU A 13 -20.83 -4.77 5.62
CA GLU A 13 -21.68 -3.59 5.66
C GLU A 13 -23.13 -4.01 5.92
N VAL A 14 -23.76 -3.36 6.88
CA VAL A 14 -25.15 -3.57 7.26
C VAL A 14 -25.96 -2.28 7.16
N ILE A 15 -27.26 -2.42 6.93
CA ILE A 15 -28.14 -1.26 6.82
C ILE A 15 -29.38 -1.44 7.71
N PHE A 16 -29.83 -0.33 8.25
CA PHE A 16 -31.04 -0.24 9.06
C PHE A 16 -31.90 0.88 8.53
N THR A 17 -33.19 0.73 8.61
CA THR A 17 -34.20 1.72 8.21
C THR A 17 -35.04 2.19 9.38
N SER A 18 -35.52 3.42 9.32
CA SER A 18 -36.46 4.00 10.27
C SER A 18 -37.28 5.09 9.61
N ASP A 19 -38.54 5.24 10.02
CA ASP A 19 -39.42 6.34 9.62
C ASP A 19 -39.05 7.66 10.32
N HIS A 20 -38.26 7.58 11.41
CA HIS A 20 -37.86 8.73 12.22
C HIS A 20 -36.36 8.73 12.48
N VAL A 21 -35.75 9.91 12.47
CA VAL A 21 -34.30 10.10 12.72
C VAL A 21 -33.85 9.52 14.06
N LYS A 22 -34.70 9.52 15.07
CA LYS A 22 -34.41 8.96 16.39
C LYS A 22 -34.71 7.46 16.51
N GLY A 23 -35.15 6.79 15.44
CA GLY A 23 -35.58 5.41 15.46
C GLY A 23 -37.03 5.19 15.89
N PRO A 24 -37.41 3.94 16.13
CA PRO A 24 -36.55 2.75 16.19
C PRO A 24 -36.03 2.33 14.82
N TYR A 25 -34.76 1.91 14.79
CA TYR A 25 -34.13 1.39 13.58
C TYR A 25 -34.32 -0.12 13.48
N ARG A 26 -34.66 -0.59 12.28
CA ARG A 26 -34.90 -2.00 11.98
C ARG A 26 -33.90 -2.46 10.92
N PRO A 27 -33.25 -3.62 11.10
CA PRO A 27 -32.36 -4.17 10.09
C PRO A 27 -33.16 -4.56 8.84
N VAL A 28 -32.59 -4.35 7.68
CA VAL A 28 -33.16 -4.86 6.43
C VAL A 28 -32.98 -6.38 6.33
N SER A 29 -33.85 -7.06 5.60
CA SER A 29 -33.87 -8.53 5.55
C SER A 29 -32.66 -9.14 4.83
N ASN A 30 -32.01 -8.40 3.94
CA ASN A 30 -30.86 -8.86 3.16
C ASN A 30 -29.50 -8.51 3.78
N ASN A 31 -29.45 -8.04 5.03
CA ASN A 31 -28.17 -7.83 5.72
C ASN A 31 -27.34 -9.12 5.83
N PRO A 32 -26.00 -8.99 5.76
CA PRO A 32 -25.23 -7.82 5.34
C PRO A 32 -25.41 -7.54 3.83
N ILE A 33 -25.41 -6.25 3.44
CA ILE A 33 -25.55 -5.83 2.04
C ILE A 33 -24.21 -5.88 1.26
N LEU A 34 -23.10 -6.02 1.97
CA LEU A 34 -21.77 -6.25 1.41
C LEU A 34 -20.96 -7.11 2.37
N THR A 35 -20.50 -8.25 1.90
CA THR A 35 -19.56 -9.14 2.61
C THR A 35 -18.93 -10.14 1.64
N GLN A 36 -17.77 -10.69 2.01
CA GLN A 36 -17.10 -11.79 1.31
C GLN A 36 -16.81 -12.98 2.26
N ARG A 37 -17.28 -12.91 3.51
CA ARG A 37 -17.03 -13.93 4.56
C ARG A 37 -17.65 -15.29 4.26
N ASP A 38 -18.72 -15.32 3.45
CA ASP A 38 -19.47 -16.54 3.14
C ASP A 38 -18.90 -17.28 1.92
N LEU A 39 -17.81 -16.80 1.34
CA LEU A 39 -17.17 -17.42 0.18
C LEU A 39 -16.03 -18.37 0.60
N PRO A 40 -15.73 -19.38 -0.22
CA PRO A 40 -14.59 -20.27 0.05
C PRO A 40 -13.28 -19.50 0.25
N GLU A 41 -12.54 -19.86 1.29
CA GLU A 41 -11.28 -19.20 1.64
C GLU A 41 -10.24 -19.33 0.52
N TYR A 42 -10.13 -20.52 -0.07
CA TYR A 42 -9.14 -20.83 -1.13
C TYR A 42 -9.68 -20.60 -2.55
N ARG A 43 -10.24 -19.43 -2.81
CA ARG A 43 -10.64 -19.03 -4.16
C ARG A 43 -9.54 -18.24 -4.87
N ALA A 44 -9.57 -18.23 -6.19
CA ALA A 44 -8.63 -17.44 -6.98
C ALA A 44 -8.82 -15.92 -6.71
N ASN A 45 -7.70 -15.22 -6.51
CA ASN A 45 -7.68 -13.77 -6.26
C ASN A 45 -8.70 -13.31 -5.20
N PRO A 46 -8.60 -13.81 -3.96
CA PRO A 46 -9.56 -13.50 -2.92
C PRO A 46 -9.52 -12.01 -2.58
N ILE A 47 -10.71 -11.44 -2.40
CA ILE A 47 -10.91 -10.12 -1.79
C ILE A 47 -11.65 -10.38 -0.49
N THR A 48 -11.11 -9.89 0.63
CA THR A 48 -11.62 -10.17 1.98
C THR A 48 -11.81 -8.89 2.78
N CYS A 49 -12.31 -8.98 4.00
CA CYS A 49 -12.43 -7.84 4.92
C CYS A 49 -13.24 -6.67 4.36
N THR A 50 -14.30 -6.94 3.59
CA THR A 50 -15.08 -5.92 2.88
C THR A 50 -16.09 -5.22 3.78
N GLY A 51 -16.12 -3.90 3.76
CA GLY A 51 -17.08 -3.10 4.52
C GLY A 51 -16.68 -1.64 4.60
N HIS A 52 -17.32 -0.90 5.51
CA HIS A 52 -17.12 0.53 5.71
C HIS A 52 -17.39 1.32 4.41
N ALA A 53 -18.55 1.04 3.80
CA ALA A 53 -18.92 1.59 2.52
C ALA A 53 -19.58 2.96 2.65
N ASP A 54 -19.22 3.86 1.75
CA ASP A 54 -19.95 5.09 1.44
C ASP A 54 -20.64 4.96 0.09
N LEU A 55 -21.83 5.55 -0.04
CA LEU A 55 -22.57 5.59 -1.29
C LEU A 55 -22.41 6.96 -1.94
N ILE A 56 -22.16 6.95 -3.24
CA ILE A 56 -22.01 8.17 -4.04
C ILE A 56 -22.91 8.09 -5.28
N GLU A 57 -23.59 9.18 -5.60
CA GLU A 57 -24.32 9.36 -6.84
C GLU A 57 -23.50 10.22 -7.80
N THR A 58 -23.35 9.74 -9.02
CA THR A 58 -22.71 10.50 -10.10
C THR A 58 -23.66 11.52 -10.72
N PRO A 59 -23.16 12.55 -11.41
CA PRO A 59 -24.00 13.56 -12.05
C PRO A 59 -25.00 13.00 -13.07
N ASP A 60 -24.76 11.82 -13.63
CA ASP A 60 -25.65 11.11 -14.55
C ASP A 60 -26.61 10.13 -13.83
N GLY A 61 -26.66 10.16 -12.51
CA GLY A 61 -27.60 9.39 -11.70
C GLY A 61 -27.21 7.93 -11.43
N GLN A 62 -25.98 7.53 -11.75
CA GLN A 62 -25.49 6.21 -11.36
C GLN A 62 -25.03 6.21 -9.90
N TRP A 63 -25.26 5.10 -9.20
CA TRP A 63 -24.83 4.95 -7.81
C TRP A 63 -23.69 3.95 -7.68
N PHE A 64 -22.74 4.31 -6.82
CA PHE A 64 -21.58 3.46 -6.49
C PHE A 64 -21.41 3.37 -4.99
N ALA A 65 -20.88 2.23 -4.53
CA ALA A 65 -20.34 2.03 -3.20
C ALA A 65 -18.80 2.11 -3.28
N ILE A 66 -18.22 2.97 -2.48
CA ILE A 66 -16.77 3.03 -2.26
C ILE A 66 -16.52 2.42 -0.89
N PHE A 67 -15.68 1.40 -0.81
CA PHE A 67 -15.48 0.64 0.42
C PHE A 67 -14.03 0.16 0.54
N LEU A 68 -13.66 -0.28 1.72
CA LEU A 68 -12.36 -0.90 1.95
C LEU A 68 -12.43 -2.42 1.90
N ALA A 69 -11.34 -3.02 1.44
CA ALA A 69 -11.13 -4.46 1.46
C ALA A 69 -9.63 -4.78 1.42
N CYS A 70 -9.31 -6.07 1.60
CA CYS A 70 -7.94 -6.58 1.53
C CYS A 70 -7.79 -7.58 0.39
N ARG A 71 -6.58 -7.68 -0.17
CA ARG A 71 -6.19 -8.73 -1.13
C ARG A 71 -5.14 -9.62 -0.49
N PRO A 72 -5.53 -10.73 0.16
CA PRO A 72 -4.56 -11.66 0.70
C PRO A 72 -3.80 -12.39 -0.42
N TYR A 73 -2.54 -12.71 -0.17
CA TYR A 73 -1.68 -13.48 -1.06
C TYR A 73 -1.58 -14.95 -0.62
N GLU A 74 -1.81 -15.24 0.66
CA GLU A 74 -1.82 -16.58 1.23
C GLU A 74 -2.71 -16.61 2.48
N GLY A 75 -3.72 -17.48 2.50
CA GLY A 75 -4.70 -17.51 3.59
C GLY A 75 -5.32 -16.14 3.83
N ASP A 76 -5.17 -15.59 5.04
CA ASP A 76 -5.60 -14.22 5.39
C ASP A 76 -4.42 -13.23 5.48
N LEU A 77 -3.25 -13.59 4.93
CA LEU A 77 -2.06 -12.73 4.95
C LEU A 77 -2.10 -11.73 3.79
N TYR A 78 -2.04 -10.46 4.10
CA TYR A 78 -1.99 -9.35 3.13
C TYR A 78 -0.99 -8.28 3.58
N HIS A 79 -0.26 -7.68 2.65
CA HIS A 79 0.76 -6.66 2.92
C HIS A 79 0.54 -5.34 2.18
N THR A 80 -0.48 -5.26 1.31
CA THR A 80 -0.90 -4.01 0.70
C THR A 80 -1.82 -3.19 1.61
N GLY A 81 -2.18 -3.73 2.77
CA GLY A 81 -3.10 -3.12 3.71
C GLY A 81 -4.55 -3.18 3.24
N ARG A 82 -5.35 -2.26 3.74
CA ARG A 82 -6.73 -2.06 3.27
C ARG A 82 -6.70 -1.13 2.06
N GLU A 83 -7.30 -1.59 0.98
CA GLU A 83 -7.34 -0.88 -0.28
C GLU A 83 -8.77 -0.37 -0.56
N THR A 84 -8.89 0.63 -1.42
CA THR A 84 -10.18 1.19 -1.81
C THR A 84 -10.75 0.45 -3.01
N PHE A 85 -11.99 0.02 -2.89
CA PHE A 85 -12.75 -0.69 -3.92
C PHE A 85 -13.99 0.09 -4.33
N LEU A 86 -14.49 -0.19 -5.53
CA LEU A 86 -15.67 0.40 -6.11
C LEU A 86 -16.59 -0.69 -6.65
N LEU A 87 -17.89 -0.60 -6.34
CA LEU A 87 -18.94 -1.43 -6.97
C LEU A 87 -20.13 -0.56 -7.37
N PRO A 88 -20.80 -0.86 -8.48
CA PRO A 88 -22.05 -0.21 -8.80
C PRO A 88 -23.14 -0.60 -7.79
N VAL A 89 -24.09 0.29 -7.55
CA VAL A 89 -25.21 0.08 -6.64
C VAL A 89 -26.51 0.20 -7.42
N THR A 90 -27.40 -0.75 -7.23
CA THR A 90 -28.80 -0.65 -7.66
C THR A 90 -29.71 -0.43 -6.46
N TRP A 91 -30.90 0.09 -6.69
CA TRP A 91 -31.86 0.33 -5.64
C TRP A 91 -33.10 -0.58 -5.83
N GLU A 92 -33.39 -1.36 -4.80
CA GLU A 92 -34.59 -2.20 -4.77
C GLU A 92 -35.48 -1.79 -3.61
N LYS A 93 -36.67 -1.27 -3.93
CA LYS A 93 -37.67 -0.81 -2.93
C LYS A 93 -37.09 0.12 -1.87
N GLY A 94 -36.21 1.04 -2.31
CA GLY A 94 -35.58 2.00 -1.41
C GLY A 94 -34.39 1.46 -0.58
N THR A 95 -33.92 0.25 -0.87
CA THR A 95 -32.75 -0.37 -0.24
C THR A 95 -31.63 -0.49 -1.27
N PRO A 96 -30.39 -0.06 -0.94
CA PRO A 96 -29.26 -0.24 -1.85
C PRO A 96 -28.85 -1.71 -1.93
N VAL A 97 -28.55 -2.18 -3.12
CA VAL A 97 -27.99 -3.48 -3.43
C VAL A 97 -26.59 -3.24 -4.00
N ILE A 98 -25.57 -3.50 -3.20
CA ILE A 98 -24.17 -3.33 -3.60
C ILE A 98 -23.69 -4.60 -4.32
N MET A 99 -24.08 -5.76 -3.82
CA MET A 99 -23.63 -7.04 -4.35
C MET A 99 -24.63 -8.15 -4.03
N GLU A 100 -24.78 -9.09 -4.97
CA GLU A 100 -25.51 -10.32 -4.74
C GLU A 100 -24.73 -11.23 -3.78
N LYS A 101 -25.45 -11.82 -2.81
CA LYS A 101 -24.84 -12.76 -1.86
C LYS A 101 -24.21 -13.95 -2.58
N GLY A 102 -23.04 -14.37 -2.07
CA GLY A 102 -22.30 -15.50 -2.62
C GLY A 102 -21.54 -15.21 -3.93
N LYS A 103 -21.51 -13.97 -4.38
CA LYS A 103 -20.68 -13.56 -5.52
C LYS A 103 -19.35 -12.98 -5.04
N ALA A 104 -18.29 -13.30 -5.77
CA ALA A 104 -16.96 -12.70 -5.54
C ALA A 104 -16.90 -11.30 -6.14
N ILE A 105 -16.23 -10.38 -5.46
CA ILE A 105 -15.95 -9.05 -5.99
C ILE A 105 -15.08 -9.20 -7.24
N PRO A 106 -15.49 -8.58 -8.38
CA PRO A 106 -14.71 -8.64 -9.60
C PRO A 106 -13.42 -7.82 -9.46
N THR A 107 -12.33 -8.27 -10.09
CA THR A 107 -11.06 -7.56 -10.12
C THR A 107 -11.09 -6.29 -10.97
N VAL A 108 -12.05 -6.18 -11.88
CA VAL A 108 -12.25 -5.01 -12.75
C VAL A 108 -13.72 -4.65 -12.75
N VAL A 109 -14.01 -3.41 -12.43
CA VAL A 109 -15.33 -2.81 -12.52
C VAL A 109 -15.33 -1.75 -13.61
N ARG A 110 -16.29 -1.83 -14.53
CA ARG A 110 -16.51 -0.80 -15.55
C ARG A 110 -17.92 -0.25 -15.38
N PRO A 111 -18.07 1.03 -15.03
CA PRO A 111 -19.37 1.68 -15.02
C PRO A 111 -20.01 1.62 -16.40
N GLU A 112 -21.33 1.47 -16.46
CA GLU A 112 -22.07 1.62 -17.72
C GLU A 112 -21.86 3.05 -18.26
N ASN A 113 -21.74 3.16 -19.58
CA ASN A 113 -21.50 4.44 -20.26
C ASN A 113 -20.20 5.20 -19.87
N TRP A 114 -19.25 4.54 -19.21
CA TRP A 114 -17.97 5.15 -18.93
C TRP A 114 -17.30 5.64 -20.22
N LYS A 115 -17.22 6.94 -20.34
CA LYS A 115 -16.36 7.60 -21.35
C LYS A 115 -15.17 8.18 -20.61
N ALA A 116 -13.99 7.69 -20.93
CA ALA A 116 -12.76 8.31 -20.46
C ALA A 116 -12.63 9.68 -21.18
N ASP A 117 -13.24 10.71 -20.66
CA ASP A 117 -12.99 12.08 -21.11
C ASP A 117 -11.72 12.56 -20.42
N VAL A 118 -10.58 12.15 -20.98
CA VAL A 118 -9.23 12.49 -20.52
C VAL A 118 -8.59 13.55 -21.39
N ALA A 119 -9.39 14.46 -21.97
CA ALA A 119 -8.83 15.60 -22.70
C ALA A 119 -7.92 16.43 -21.77
N GLY A 120 -6.63 16.28 -21.95
CA GLY A 120 -5.60 17.06 -21.24
C GLY A 120 -5.05 16.49 -19.93
N ILE A 121 -5.52 15.35 -19.46
CA ILE A 121 -4.90 14.63 -18.36
C ILE A 121 -4.18 13.41 -18.95
N THR A 122 -2.87 13.38 -18.85
CA THR A 122 -2.13 12.11 -19.06
C THR A 122 -2.35 11.30 -17.76
N PRO A 123 -3.23 10.30 -17.76
CA PRO A 123 -3.48 9.57 -16.53
C PRO A 123 -2.23 8.75 -16.23
N GLN A 124 -1.55 9.10 -15.15
CA GLN A 124 -0.64 8.18 -14.51
C GLN A 124 -1.51 7.14 -13.83
N THR A 125 -1.83 6.07 -14.55
CA THR A 125 -2.68 5.00 -14.03
C THR A 125 -1.86 4.11 -13.12
N PHE A 126 -2.09 4.22 -11.83
CA PHE A 126 -1.55 3.29 -10.81
C PHE A 126 -2.44 2.05 -10.64
N THR A 127 -3.05 1.57 -11.71
CA THR A 127 -3.89 0.38 -11.73
C THR A 127 -3.33 -0.66 -12.70
N GLY A 128 -3.56 -1.94 -12.41
CA GLY A 128 -3.00 -3.04 -13.18
C GLY A 128 -1.48 -3.09 -13.06
N ASN A 129 -0.79 -3.60 -14.06
CA ASN A 129 0.66 -3.62 -14.12
C ASN A 129 1.17 -2.27 -14.64
N PHE A 130 1.91 -1.56 -13.84
CA PHE A 130 2.47 -0.27 -14.21
C PHE A 130 3.96 -0.17 -13.88
N ARG A 131 4.62 0.82 -14.47
CA ARG A 131 5.95 1.28 -14.09
C ARG A 131 5.83 2.70 -13.59
N TRP A 132 6.51 2.98 -12.51
CA TRP A 132 6.67 4.32 -11.97
C TRP A 132 8.15 4.62 -11.84
N ARG A 133 8.53 5.86 -12.15
CA ARG A 133 9.91 6.33 -12.06
C ARG A 133 9.91 7.79 -11.65
N ASP A 134 10.81 8.14 -10.75
CA ASP A 134 11.14 9.50 -10.42
C ASP A 134 12.63 9.72 -10.68
N ASP A 135 12.92 10.64 -11.57
CA ASP A 135 14.29 11.06 -11.90
C ASP A 135 14.72 12.30 -11.12
N PHE A 136 13.87 12.78 -10.21
CA PHE A 136 14.10 13.97 -9.38
C PHE A 136 14.52 15.21 -10.18
N ASN A 137 14.00 15.33 -11.40
CA ASN A 137 14.31 16.43 -12.32
C ASN A 137 13.37 17.64 -12.16
N THR A 138 12.47 17.59 -11.21
CA THR A 138 11.46 18.61 -10.94
C THR A 138 11.89 19.56 -9.83
N ASP A 139 11.33 20.74 -9.85
CA ASP A 139 11.60 21.96 -9.10
C ASP A 139 11.67 21.78 -7.55
N GLU A 140 12.70 21.13 -7.04
CA GLU A 140 13.03 21.07 -5.61
C GLU A 140 11.92 20.48 -4.71
N LYS A 141 10.89 19.85 -5.29
CA LYS A 141 9.75 19.27 -4.57
C LYS A 141 9.63 17.78 -4.81
N LEU A 142 9.32 17.07 -3.76
CA LEU A 142 8.92 15.66 -3.88
C LEU A 142 7.53 15.56 -4.50
N ALA A 143 7.35 14.57 -5.37
CA ALA A 143 6.04 14.18 -5.87
C ALA A 143 5.14 13.72 -4.69
N LEU A 144 3.82 13.87 -4.84
CA LEU A 144 2.85 13.57 -3.76
C LEU A 144 2.81 12.08 -3.39
N GLU A 145 3.34 11.23 -4.23
CA GLU A 145 3.45 9.79 -4.00
C GLU A 145 4.51 9.42 -2.96
N TRP A 146 5.46 10.34 -2.71
CA TRP A 146 6.48 10.15 -1.69
C TRP A 146 5.94 10.38 -0.28
N LEU A 147 6.26 9.48 0.60
CA LEU A 147 5.78 9.44 1.98
C LEU A 147 6.95 9.37 2.95
N PHE A 148 6.72 9.90 4.14
CA PHE A 148 7.60 9.76 5.30
C PHE A 148 6.98 8.81 6.32
N ILE A 149 7.79 8.11 7.09
CA ILE A 149 7.27 7.28 8.20
C ILE A 149 6.51 8.17 9.21
N ARG A 150 7.06 9.35 9.50
CA ARG A 150 6.44 10.40 10.34
C ARG A 150 6.78 11.76 9.77
N THR A 151 6.03 12.77 10.13
CA THR A 151 6.30 14.14 9.70
C THR A 151 7.73 14.53 10.05
N PRO A 152 8.57 14.90 9.08
CA PRO A 152 9.90 15.40 9.34
C PRO A 152 9.87 16.65 10.23
N ARG A 153 10.71 16.69 11.25
CA ARG A 153 10.88 17.88 12.11
C ARG A 153 12.05 18.75 11.68
N GLU A 154 12.93 18.18 10.87
CA GLU A 154 14.12 18.80 10.33
C GLU A 154 14.18 18.55 8.82
N ASN A 155 14.86 19.42 8.10
CA ASN A 155 15.04 19.27 6.66
C ASN A 155 16.26 18.37 6.40
N TRP A 156 16.05 17.06 6.24
CA TRP A 156 17.09 16.08 5.99
C TRP A 156 17.10 15.56 4.54
N TRP A 157 16.27 16.11 3.68
CA TRP A 157 16.26 15.80 2.25
C TRP A 157 16.27 17.07 1.40
N SER A 158 16.80 16.96 0.19
CA SER A 158 16.72 18.00 -0.84
C SER A 158 16.78 17.40 -2.22
N ILE A 159 16.25 18.10 -3.21
CA ILE A 159 16.38 17.73 -4.61
C ILE A 159 17.18 18.85 -5.29
N HIS A 160 18.29 18.48 -5.89
CA HIS A 160 19.10 19.38 -6.71
C HIS A 160 19.96 18.57 -7.69
N GLU A 161 20.29 19.19 -8.82
CA GLU A 161 21.07 18.56 -9.88
C GLU A 161 20.50 17.22 -10.39
N GLY A 162 19.15 17.09 -10.41
CA GLY A 162 18.47 15.86 -10.83
C GLY A 162 18.69 14.66 -9.90
N LYS A 163 18.89 14.93 -8.59
CA LYS A 163 19.13 13.89 -7.58
C LYS A 163 18.38 14.20 -6.30
N LEU A 164 17.93 13.15 -5.66
CA LEU A 164 17.47 13.21 -4.27
C LEU A 164 18.67 13.03 -3.33
N HIS A 165 18.90 14.02 -2.49
CA HIS A 165 19.93 14.00 -1.44
C HIS A 165 19.28 13.71 -0.10
N LEU A 166 19.80 12.74 0.63
CA LEU A 166 19.32 12.38 1.97
C LEU A 166 20.47 12.58 2.97
N THR A 167 20.23 13.37 4.00
CA THR A 167 21.16 13.50 5.14
C THR A 167 20.80 12.45 6.18
N PRO A 168 21.73 11.58 6.60
CA PRO A 168 21.46 10.60 7.65
C PRO A 168 20.93 11.27 8.92
N ALA A 169 19.88 10.72 9.51
CA ALA A 169 19.32 11.15 10.79
C ALA A 169 19.89 10.32 11.94
N ALA A 170 19.78 10.88 13.15
CA ALA A 170 20.19 10.17 14.37
C ALA A 170 19.27 8.98 14.72
N PHE A 171 18.08 8.92 14.12
CA PHE A 171 17.12 7.84 14.33
C PHE A 171 17.23 6.83 13.20
N ASP A 172 17.25 5.56 13.55
CA ASP A 172 17.13 4.45 12.63
C ASP A 172 15.64 4.06 12.39
N ILE A 173 15.42 3.07 11.53
CA ILE A 173 14.06 2.57 11.23
C ILE A 173 13.54 1.57 12.28
N TYR A 174 14.32 1.21 13.28
CA TYR A 174 13.98 0.22 14.32
C TYR A 174 13.39 0.86 15.56
N THR A 175 13.47 2.18 15.67
CA THR A 175 13.00 2.95 16.81
C THR A 175 11.84 3.86 16.43
N VAL A 176 10.97 4.16 17.40
CA VAL A 176 9.88 5.12 17.20
C VAL A 176 10.48 6.53 17.14
N GLY A 177 10.74 6.99 15.94
CA GLY A 177 11.36 8.28 15.64
C GLY A 177 11.01 8.75 14.23
N ALA A 178 11.66 9.80 13.75
CA ALA A 178 11.58 10.27 12.38
C ALA A 178 12.93 10.00 11.66
N PRO A 179 13.14 8.78 11.15
CA PRO A 179 14.37 8.45 10.43
C PRO A 179 14.43 9.21 9.10
N ALA A 180 15.64 9.31 8.52
CA ALA A 180 15.80 9.76 7.15
C ALA A 180 15.27 8.70 6.17
N PHE A 181 13.96 8.60 6.08
CA PHE A 181 13.23 7.63 5.27
C PHE A 181 12.25 8.34 4.36
N ILE A 182 12.32 7.99 3.08
CA ILE A 182 11.34 8.37 2.08
C ILE A 182 10.85 7.10 1.39
N GLY A 183 9.56 6.95 1.22
CA GLY A 183 8.96 5.72 0.73
C GLY A 183 7.82 5.95 -0.24
N HIS A 184 7.55 4.92 -1.00
CA HIS A 184 6.39 4.79 -1.86
C HIS A 184 5.55 3.62 -1.39
N ARG A 185 4.21 3.74 -1.40
CA ARG A 185 3.36 2.64 -0.99
C ARG A 185 3.46 1.49 -1.98
N GLN A 186 3.66 0.29 -1.44
CA GLN A 186 3.56 -0.94 -2.21
C GLN A 186 2.10 -1.17 -2.60
N GLN A 187 1.85 -1.39 -3.90
CA GLN A 187 0.50 -1.57 -4.46
C GLN A 187 0.29 -2.97 -5.06
N HIS A 188 1.33 -3.79 -5.11
CA HIS A 188 1.28 -5.15 -5.68
C HIS A 188 1.97 -6.15 -4.76
N THR A 189 1.53 -7.40 -4.83
CA THR A 189 2.18 -8.52 -4.13
C THR A 189 3.57 -8.81 -4.72
N ASN A 190 3.71 -8.63 -6.04
CA ASN A 190 4.98 -8.79 -6.75
C ASN A 190 5.39 -7.46 -7.36
N PHE A 191 6.60 -7.01 -7.07
CA PHE A 191 7.15 -5.77 -7.60
C PHE A 191 8.67 -5.84 -7.68
N THR A 192 9.24 -4.97 -8.48
CA THR A 192 10.68 -4.74 -8.56
C THR A 192 10.96 -3.26 -8.31
N VAL A 193 11.92 -2.98 -7.45
CA VAL A 193 12.42 -1.61 -7.20
C VAL A 193 13.88 -1.56 -7.56
N THR A 194 14.26 -0.53 -8.31
CA THR A 194 15.64 -0.24 -8.68
C THR A 194 15.98 1.18 -8.28
N THR A 195 17.15 1.41 -7.74
CA THR A 195 17.69 2.74 -7.46
C THR A 195 19.17 2.79 -7.78
N GLU A 196 19.61 3.94 -8.24
CA GLU A 196 21.03 4.29 -8.29
C GLU A 196 21.36 5.12 -7.05
N MET A 197 22.42 4.76 -6.33
CA MET A 197 22.78 5.40 -5.08
C MET A 197 24.28 5.66 -4.99
N SER A 198 24.66 6.90 -4.73
CA SER A 198 26.01 7.28 -4.34
C SER A 198 26.08 7.42 -2.82
N PHE A 199 26.80 6.51 -2.15
CA PHE A 199 26.92 6.50 -0.70
C PHE A 199 28.22 5.84 -0.25
N THR A 200 28.92 6.49 0.68
CA THR A 200 30.11 5.95 1.32
C THR A 200 29.85 5.86 2.82
N PRO A 201 29.67 4.66 3.39
CA PRO A 201 29.48 4.51 4.82
C PRO A 201 30.75 4.90 5.59
N LEU A 202 30.59 5.56 6.73
CA LEU A 202 31.69 6.01 7.57
C LEU A 202 32.14 4.91 8.56
N ASP A 203 31.20 4.09 9.01
CA ASP A 203 31.41 3.04 9.99
C ASP A 203 30.39 1.91 9.82
N GLU A 204 30.39 0.94 10.74
CA GLU A 204 29.45 -0.20 10.72
C GLU A 204 28.01 0.15 11.13
N GLN A 205 27.79 1.34 11.70
CA GLN A 205 26.47 1.82 12.09
C GLN A 205 25.81 2.65 10.96
N THR A 206 26.62 3.17 10.05
CA THR A 206 26.15 3.97 8.93
C THR A 206 25.63 3.05 7.81
N PHE A 207 24.38 3.26 7.41
CA PHE A 207 23.68 2.43 6.45
C PHE A 207 22.83 3.28 5.50
N ALA A 208 22.81 2.93 4.22
CA ALA A 208 21.84 3.46 3.25
C ALA A 208 21.45 2.39 2.24
N GLY A 209 20.19 2.42 1.80
CA GLY A 209 19.67 1.45 0.84
C GLY A 209 18.16 1.45 0.70
N LEU A 210 17.64 0.36 0.17
CA LEU A 210 16.22 0.09 0.03
C LEU A 210 15.68 -0.67 1.25
N VAL A 211 14.41 -0.47 1.54
CA VAL A 211 13.73 -1.20 2.61
C VAL A 211 12.28 -1.52 2.22
N CYS A 212 11.85 -2.75 2.43
CA CYS A 212 10.44 -3.10 2.56
C CYS A 212 10.06 -2.92 4.04
N TYR A 213 9.19 -1.95 4.32
CA TYR A 213 8.92 -1.52 5.68
C TYR A 213 7.44 -1.68 6.02
N GLN A 214 7.15 -2.49 7.00
CA GLN A 214 5.83 -2.60 7.61
C GLN A 214 5.76 -1.75 8.89
N ASN A 215 6.73 -1.95 9.79
CA ASN A 215 6.94 -1.16 11.00
C ASN A 215 8.34 -1.43 11.56
N GLU A 216 8.65 -0.86 12.73
CA GLU A 216 9.95 -0.98 13.40
C GLU A 216 10.36 -2.44 13.69
N LYS A 217 9.38 -3.34 13.88
CA LYS A 217 9.62 -4.75 14.22
C LYS A 217 9.59 -5.69 13.03
N PHE A 218 9.07 -5.25 11.89
CA PHE A 218 8.91 -6.06 10.69
C PHE A 218 9.37 -5.26 9.46
N ASN A 219 10.54 -5.60 8.95
CA ASN A 219 11.12 -4.95 7.78
C ASN A 219 12.20 -5.83 7.14
N LEU A 220 12.49 -5.56 5.88
CA LEU A 220 13.59 -6.15 5.14
C LEU A 220 14.43 -5.04 4.52
N ILE A 221 15.68 -4.98 4.89
CA ILE A 221 16.65 -3.99 4.42
C ILE A 221 17.57 -4.61 3.40
N PHE A 222 17.87 -3.86 2.35
CA PHE A 222 18.88 -4.17 1.37
C PHE A 222 19.74 -2.92 1.15
N GLY A 223 20.99 -2.94 1.57
CA GLY A 223 21.77 -1.73 1.46
C GLY A 223 23.25 -1.85 1.80
N LYS A 224 23.92 -0.73 1.67
CA LYS A 224 25.36 -0.58 1.79
C LYS A 224 25.76 -0.14 3.20
N THR A 225 26.79 -0.79 3.74
CA THR A 225 27.39 -0.48 5.04
C THR A 225 28.84 -0.95 5.08
N ILE A 226 29.50 -0.87 6.25
CA ILE A 226 30.78 -1.49 6.54
C ILE A 226 30.57 -2.72 7.43
N ARG A 227 31.30 -3.80 7.14
CA ARG A 227 31.43 -4.96 8.03
C ARG A 227 32.89 -5.39 8.05
N LYS A 228 33.48 -5.47 9.26
CA LYS A 228 34.90 -5.85 9.45
C LYS A 228 35.84 -5.03 8.56
N GLY A 229 35.62 -3.72 8.50
CA GLY A 229 36.42 -2.78 7.74
C GLY A 229 36.27 -2.80 6.23
N LYS A 230 35.33 -3.59 5.70
CA LYS A 230 35.05 -3.67 4.25
C LYS A 230 33.66 -3.13 3.92
N GLN A 231 33.54 -2.44 2.80
CA GLN A 231 32.24 -2.05 2.28
C GLN A 231 31.49 -3.28 1.75
N VAL A 232 30.27 -3.42 2.16
CA VAL A 232 29.42 -4.57 1.79
C VAL A 232 28.00 -4.11 1.44
N ILE A 233 27.34 -4.89 0.61
CA ILE A 233 25.87 -4.90 0.53
C ILE A 233 25.38 -5.99 1.48
N THR A 234 24.43 -5.66 2.32
CA THR A 234 23.81 -6.61 3.25
C THR A 234 22.32 -6.67 3.09
N VAL A 235 21.77 -7.86 3.31
CA VAL A 235 20.32 -8.09 3.44
C VAL A 235 20.03 -8.44 4.88
N VAL A 236 19.18 -7.65 5.53
CA VAL A 236 18.82 -7.86 6.94
C VAL A 236 17.31 -7.93 7.06
N ARG A 237 16.81 -9.02 7.59
CA ARG A 237 15.41 -9.22 7.93
C ARG A 237 15.21 -8.94 9.42
N THR A 238 14.22 -8.13 9.71
CA THR A 238 13.72 -7.92 11.08
C THR A 238 12.36 -8.60 11.21
N ASP A 239 12.26 -9.54 12.13
CA ASP A 239 11.06 -10.31 12.43
C ASP A 239 10.76 -10.21 13.92
N ASN A 240 9.64 -9.61 14.27
CA ASN A 240 9.25 -9.29 15.65
C ASN A 240 10.38 -8.61 16.46
N GLY A 241 11.11 -7.69 15.81
CA GLY A 241 12.23 -6.95 16.39
C GLY A 241 13.55 -7.71 16.43
N LYS A 242 13.58 -8.99 16.02
CA LYS A 242 14.82 -9.77 15.94
C LYS A 242 15.44 -9.66 14.55
N GLN A 243 16.66 -9.20 14.49
CA GLN A 243 17.39 -9.05 13.24
C GLN A 243 18.15 -10.33 12.86
N THR A 244 18.07 -10.68 11.58
CA THR A 244 18.83 -11.78 10.98
C THR A 244 19.48 -11.27 9.70
N THR A 245 20.79 -11.47 9.55
CA THR A 245 21.47 -11.19 8.28
C THR A 245 21.27 -12.37 7.35
N GLU A 246 20.51 -12.15 6.28
CA GLU A 246 20.21 -13.16 5.27
C GLU A 246 21.30 -13.29 4.21
N GLY A 247 22.08 -12.24 4.01
CA GLY A 247 23.20 -12.25 3.06
C GLY A 247 24.13 -11.05 3.22
N THR A 248 25.37 -11.23 2.81
CA THR A 248 26.40 -10.18 2.77
C THR A 248 27.28 -10.37 1.57
N PHE A 249 27.45 -9.32 0.76
CA PHE A 249 28.24 -9.31 -0.46
C PHE A 249 29.29 -8.23 -0.37
N THR A 250 30.57 -8.60 -0.43
CA THR A 250 31.68 -7.66 -0.42
C THR A 250 31.72 -6.92 -1.77
N LEU A 251 31.80 -5.59 -1.70
CA LEU A 251 32.04 -4.76 -2.87
C LEU A 251 33.54 -4.72 -3.15
N GLU A 252 33.95 -5.27 -4.30
CA GLU A 252 35.31 -5.09 -4.79
C GLU A 252 35.48 -3.65 -5.29
N ASP A 253 36.64 -3.06 -5.06
CA ASP A 253 36.97 -1.62 -5.16
C ASP A 253 36.71 -0.91 -6.51
N LYS A 254 35.99 -1.48 -7.44
CA LYS A 254 35.83 -0.95 -8.81
C LYS A 254 34.40 -0.68 -9.27
N ARG A 255 33.38 -0.89 -8.44
CA ARG A 255 31.98 -0.53 -8.78
C ARG A 255 31.30 0.14 -7.58
N THR A 256 31.16 1.44 -7.64
CA THR A 256 30.29 2.22 -6.75
C THR A 256 28.81 2.12 -7.15
N ASP A 257 28.53 1.63 -8.33
CA ASP A 257 27.19 1.61 -8.96
C ASP A 257 26.78 0.17 -9.21
N LEU A 258 26.08 -0.44 -8.27
CA LEU A 258 25.38 -1.70 -8.47
C LEU A 258 23.89 -1.41 -8.59
N PRO A 259 23.22 -1.87 -9.67
CA PRO A 259 21.77 -1.91 -9.67
C PRO A 259 21.30 -2.86 -8.57
N LEU A 260 20.48 -2.33 -7.67
CA LEU A 260 19.90 -3.07 -6.55
C LEU A 260 18.55 -3.61 -7.00
N ASP A 261 18.55 -4.77 -7.66
CA ASP A 261 17.32 -5.50 -7.99
C ASP A 261 16.90 -6.37 -6.81
N LEU A 262 15.89 -5.93 -6.07
CA LEU A 262 15.21 -6.76 -5.09
C LEU A 262 14.27 -7.72 -5.83
N LEU A 263 14.82 -8.85 -6.24
CA LEU A 263 14.04 -9.95 -6.79
C LEU A 263 13.65 -10.92 -5.69
N LYS A 264 12.39 -11.05 -5.47
CA LYS A 264 11.52 -12.18 -5.14
C LYS A 264 10.58 -11.96 -3.98
N SER A 265 9.35 -12.39 -4.26
CA SER A 265 8.25 -12.66 -3.34
C SER A 265 8.73 -13.26 -2.01
N TRP A 266 8.20 -12.72 -0.95
CA TRP A 266 8.13 -13.40 0.33
C TRP A 266 7.30 -14.67 0.14
N ASN A 267 7.92 -15.84 0.20
CA ASN A 267 7.24 -17.11 0.46
C ASN A 267 7.27 -17.36 1.95
#